data_d6fe8cabe575907efbe4e5b2ae775f65
#
_entry.id   d6fe8cabe575907efbe4e5b2ae775f65
#
_cell.length_a   1.000
_cell.length_b   1.000
_cell.length_c   1.000
_cell.angle_alpha   90.00
_cell.angle_beta   90.00
_cell.angle_gamma   90.00
#
_symmetry.space_group_name_H-M   'P 1'
#
loop_
_entity.id
_entity.type
_entity.pdbx_description
1 polymer ?
#
loop_
_entity_poly.entity_id
_entity_poly.type
_entity_poly.pdbx_seq_one_letter_code
_entity_poly.pdbx_strand_id
1 'polypeptide(L)'
;MKNILFIIGILLIKIIPCSSQSKSDSGFALAMNDAVAGNAEGQYFVGLCFMTGNGTSTNYAKGIHWLRKAASHNHPKAKYNIGVAYREGKGVERNADSAFYYVEQSANLEYPLAQYDLALYYDNGEVVPKDASKAFFLYKKSADSGCVYAMYNLGSDYYLGIGTSKDVASARKYFHEAALNGHPEGMYMYGKCCLLGLGGDTNYQEAFSFTEMAANKGDINALDGLGYLYERGLGCKKDIDKAIYYYQMAANMGCKASIDALKKLRK
;
A
#
# COMPACT_ATOMS: atom_id res chain seq x y z
N MET A 1 -2.20 11.43 13.31
CA MET A 1 -1.98 12.03 11.99
C MET A 1 -1.67 10.87 11.05
N LYS A 2 -2.64 10.45 10.22
CA LYS A 2 -2.40 9.49 9.16
C LYS A 2 -1.45 10.18 8.18
N ASN A 3 -0.23 9.67 8.04
CA ASN A 3 0.70 10.18 7.03
C ASN A 3 0.12 9.87 5.66
N ILE A 4 -0.10 10.92 4.88
CA ILE A 4 -0.53 10.87 3.49
C ILE A 4 0.66 10.34 2.67
N LEU A 5 0.85 9.05 2.67
CA LEU A 5 1.55 8.37 1.60
C LEU A 5 0.50 8.03 0.56
N PHE A 6 0.24 8.97 -0.38
CA PHE A 6 -0.24 8.57 -1.69
C PHE A 6 0.80 7.59 -2.23
N ILE A 7 0.52 6.31 -2.07
CA ILE A 7 1.37 5.27 -2.62
C ILE A 7 1.29 5.49 -4.12
N ILE A 8 2.43 5.91 -4.67
CA ILE A 8 2.64 5.93 -6.10
C ILE A 8 2.28 4.53 -6.57
N GLY A 9 1.08 4.39 -7.12
CA GLY A 9 0.56 3.13 -7.66
C GLY A 9 1.25 2.74 -8.97
N ILE A 10 2.56 2.92 -9.00
CA ILE A 10 3.40 2.17 -9.91
C ILE A 10 3.46 0.79 -9.24
N LEU A 11 2.58 -0.09 -9.68
CA LEU A 11 2.87 -1.50 -9.59
C LEU A 11 4.22 -1.67 -10.30
N LEU A 12 5.30 -1.55 -9.56
CA LEU A 12 6.55 -2.18 -9.93
C LEU A 12 6.18 -3.67 -9.98
N ILE A 13 5.64 -4.09 -11.12
CA ILE A 13 5.84 -5.46 -11.55
C ILE A 13 7.33 -5.64 -11.31
N LYS A 14 7.71 -6.44 -10.32
CA LYS A 14 9.08 -6.91 -10.19
C LYS A 14 9.41 -7.45 -11.57
N ILE A 15 10.02 -6.61 -12.39
CA ILE A 15 10.67 -7.03 -13.60
C ILE A 15 11.79 -7.89 -13.08
N ILE A 16 11.58 -9.21 -13.10
CA ILE A 16 12.67 -10.15 -13.07
C ILE A 16 13.60 -9.62 -14.15
N PRO A 17 14.87 -9.31 -13.86
CA PRO A 17 15.80 -8.93 -14.90
C PRO A 17 16.00 -10.16 -15.78
N CYS A 18 15.13 -10.31 -16.78
CA CYS A 18 15.30 -11.31 -17.80
C CYS A 18 16.26 -10.72 -18.82
N SER A 19 17.47 -11.22 -18.83
CA SER A 19 18.44 -11.05 -19.90
C SER A 19 17.77 -11.38 -21.23
N SER A 20 17.23 -10.41 -21.90
CA SER A 20 17.16 -10.27 -23.36
C SER A 20 16.15 -9.19 -23.75
N GLN A 21 16.66 -8.08 -24.22
CA GLN A 21 15.93 -7.03 -24.92
C GLN A 21 15.00 -7.58 -26.03
N SER A 22 15.39 -8.71 -26.64
CA SER A 22 14.65 -9.40 -27.70
C SER A 22 13.30 -10.03 -27.29
N LYS A 23 13.10 -10.42 -26.03
CA LYS A 23 11.83 -10.99 -25.55
C LYS A 23 10.81 -9.91 -25.18
N SER A 24 11.23 -8.73 -24.75
CA SER A 24 10.34 -7.60 -24.47
C SER A 24 9.79 -6.98 -25.77
N ASP A 25 10.63 -6.92 -26.81
CA ASP A 25 10.24 -6.38 -28.11
C ASP A 25 9.19 -7.27 -28.81
N SER A 26 9.31 -8.59 -28.69
CA SER A 26 8.31 -9.53 -29.23
C SER A 26 6.95 -9.43 -28.50
N GLY A 27 6.97 -9.23 -27.18
CA GLY A 27 5.75 -9.08 -26.38
C GLY A 27 4.99 -7.78 -26.70
N PHE A 28 5.72 -6.67 -26.87
CA PHE A 28 5.14 -5.40 -27.28
C PHE A 28 4.53 -5.47 -28.69
N ALA A 29 5.24 -6.09 -29.65
CA ALA A 29 4.75 -6.23 -31.01
C ALA A 29 3.46 -7.08 -31.11
N LEU A 30 3.38 -8.18 -30.35
CA LEU A 30 2.16 -9.00 -30.27
C LEU A 30 1.00 -8.20 -29.66
N ALA A 31 1.23 -7.52 -28.53
CA ALA A 31 0.21 -6.71 -27.89
C ALA A 31 -0.24 -5.53 -28.80
N MET A 32 0.64 -5.00 -29.63
CA MET A 32 0.30 -3.94 -30.59
C MET A 32 -0.68 -4.46 -31.65
N ASN A 33 -0.51 -5.69 -32.15
CA ASN A 33 -1.45 -6.30 -33.08
C ASN A 33 -2.84 -6.44 -32.46
N ASP A 34 -2.91 -6.96 -31.22
CA ASP A 34 -4.16 -7.07 -30.47
C ASP A 34 -4.82 -5.72 -30.22
N ALA A 35 -4.03 -4.72 -29.85
CA ALA A 35 -4.50 -3.36 -29.59
C ALA A 35 -5.09 -2.70 -30.85
N VAL A 36 -4.43 -2.89 -32.00
CA VAL A 36 -4.90 -2.38 -33.29
C VAL A 36 -6.17 -3.10 -33.73
N ALA A 37 -6.29 -4.41 -33.43
CA ALA A 37 -7.51 -5.19 -33.65
C ALA A 37 -8.70 -4.81 -32.73
N GLY A 38 -8.47 -3.89 -31.77
CA GLY A 38 -9.52 -3.38 -30.88
C GLY A 38 -9.63 -4.11 -29.53
N ASN A 39 -8.74 -5.05 -29.24
CA ASN A 39 -8.74 -5.76 -27.96
C ASN A 39 -8.39 -4.82 -26.80
N ALA A 40 -9.28 -4.67 -25.82
CA ALA A 40 -9.13 -3.74 -24.71
C ALA A 40 -7.93 -4.08 -23.80
N GLU A 41 -7.63 -5.36 -23.55
CA GLU A 41 -6.47 -5.78 -22.76
C GLU A 41 -5.16 -5.46 -23.51
N GLY A 42 -5.11 -5.73 -24.84
CA GLY A 42 -3.99 -5.35 -25.68
C GLY A 42 -3.76 -3.83 -25.69
N GLN A 43 -4.83 -3.03 -25.82
CA GLN A 43 -4.78 -1.58 -25.74
C GLN A 43 -4.25 -1.08 -24.39
N TYR A 44 -4.74 -1.69 -23.30
CA TYR A 44 -4.26 -1.40 -21.95
C TYR A 44 -2.75 -1.72 -21.79
N PHE A 45 -2.33 -2.91 -22.22
CA PHE A 45 -0.93 -3.32 -22.13
C PHE A 45 0.00 -2.43 -22.95
N VAL A 46 -0.36 -2.11 -24.19
CA VAL A 46 0.39 -1.17 -25.03
C VAL A 46 0.47 0.23 -24.38
N GLY A 47 -0.65 0.68 -23.81
CA GLY A 47 -0.68 1.90 -23.02
C GLY A 47 0.35 1.89 -21.89
N LEU A 48 0.41 0.82 -21.09
CA LEU A 48 1.40 0.65 -20.03
C LEU A 48 2.83 0.61 -20.56
N CYS A 49 3.09 -0.08 -21.68
CA CYS A 49 4.41 -0.12 -22.29
C CYS A 49 4.92 1.29 -22.62
N PHE A 50 4.08 2.15 -23.21
CA PHE A 50 4.44 3.54 -23.44
C PHE A 50 4.58 4.37 -22.17
N MET A 51 3.83 4.09 -21.10
CA MET A 51 3.97 4.77 -19.82
C MET A 51 5.26 4.40 -19.09
N THR A 52 5.75 3.18 -19.23
CA THR A 52 6.89 2.62 -18.48
C THR A 52 8.17 2.48 -19.29
N GLY A 53 8.10 2.47 -20.61
CA GLY A 53 9.22 2.18 -21.49
C GLY A 53 9.51 0.69 -21.64
N ASN A 54 8.57 -0.19 -21.31
CA ASN A 54 8.76 -1.63 -21.42
C ASN A 54 8.51 -2.09 -22.87
N GLY A 55 9.54 -2.61 -23.54
CA GLY A 55 9.48 -3.03 -24.95
C GLY A 55 9.37 -1.88 -25.96
N THR A 56 9.43 -0.63 -25.52
CA THR A 56 9.43 0.57 -26.35
C THR A 56 10.01 1.77 -25.59
N SER A 57 10.28 2.89 -26.25
CA SER A 57 10.65 4.11 -25.55
C SER A 57 9.44 4.73 -24.82
N THR A 58 9.68 5.28 -23.63
CA THR A 58 8.64 5.98 -22.85
C THR A 58 8.05 7.11 -23.67
N ASN A 59 6.71 7.12 -23.76
CA ASN A 59 5.95 8.19 -24.40
C ASN A 59 4.58 8.31 -23.72
N TYR A 60 4.48 9.19 -22.73
CA TYR A 60 3.27 9.36 -21.95
C TYR A 60 2.04 9.74 -22.80
N ALA A 61 2.20 10.57 -23.83
CA ALA A 61 1.07 10.96 -24.69
C ALA A 61 0.51 9.74 -25.46
N LYS A 62 1.39 8.91 -26.05
CA LYS A 62 0.97 7.66 -26.68
C LYS A 62 0.37 6.69 -25.65
N GLY A 63 0.95 6.61 -24.44
CA GLY A 63 0.42 5.79 -23.34
C GLY A 63 -1.02 6.18 -23.02
N ILE A 64 -1.28 7.46 -22.79
CA ILE A 64 -2.64 7.97 -22.53
C ILE A 64 -3.58 7.71 -23.71
N HIS A 65 -3.13 7.87 -24.94
CA HIS A 65 -3.96 7.55 -26.11
C HIS A 65 -4.47 6.10 -26.09
N TRP A 66 -3.57 5.14 -25.86
CA TRP A 66 -3.94 3.73 -25.80
C TRP A 66 -4.77 3.38 -24.56
N LEU A 67 -4.45 3.95 -23.41
CA LEU A 67 -5.26 3.78 -22.19
C LEU A 67 -6.68 4.31 -22.38
N ARG A 68 -6.87 5.44 -23.10
CA ARG A 68 -8.21 5.95 -23.42
C ARG A 68 -9.00 5.02 -24.32
N LYS A 69 -8.34 4.36 -25.30
CA LYS A 69 -8.99 3.33 -26.11
C LYS A 69 -9.49 2.16 -25.26
N ALA A 70 -8.62 1.63 -24.38
CA ALA A 70 -9.04 0.58 -23.45
C ALA A 70 -10.17 1.03 -22.51
N ALA A 71 -10.08 2.26 -21.98
CA ALA A 71 -11.08 2.83 -21.08
C ALA A 71 -12.45 3.00 -21.75
N SER A 72 -12.52 3.26 -23.07
CA SER A 72 -13.78 3.32 -23.83
C SER A 72 -14.52 1.98 -23.88
N HIS A 73 -13.81 0.88 -23.67
CA HIS A 73 -14.36 -0.47 -23.50
C HIS A 73 -14.59 -0.84 -22.01
N ASN A 74 -14.69 0.16 -21.13
CA ASN A 74 -14.85 -0.01 -19.68
C ASN A 74 -13.75 -0.83 -19.00
N HIS A 75 -12.52 -0.79 -19.53
CA HIS A 75 -11.38 -1.47 -18.89
C HIS A 75 -10.99 -0.79 -17.55
N PRO A 76 -11.18 -1.46 -16.38
CA PRO A 76 -11.06 -0.79 -15.09
C PRO A 76 -9.64 -0.31 -14.79
N LYS A 77 -8.62 -1.13 -15.07
CA LYS A 77 -7.21 -0.77 -14.85
C LYS A 77 -6.78 0.40 -15.76
N ALA A 78 -7.32 0.49 -16.98
CA ALA A 78 -7.02 1.61 -17.87
C ALA A 78 -7.59 2.92 -17.33
N LYS A 79 -8.84 2.92 -16.87
CA LYS A 79 -9.45 4.08 -16.20
C LYS A 79 -8.62 4.50 -14.98
N TYR A 80 -8.25 3.57 -14.12
CA TYR A 80 -7.40 3.85 -12.96
C TYR A 80 -6.08 4.51 -13.36
N ASN A 81 -5.35 3.96 -14.34
CA ASN A 81 -4.08 4.52 -14.79
C ASN A 81 -4.21 5.91 -15.43
N ILE A 82 -5.33 6.20 -16.10
CA ILE A 82 -5.63 7.56 -16.56
C ILE A 82 -5.83 8.50 -15.36
N GLY A 83 -6.54 8.07 -14.32
CA GLY A 83 -6.68 8.82 -13.07
C GLY A 83 -5.32 9.14 -12.42
N VAL A 84 -4.43 8.14 -12.33
CA VAL A 84 -3.06 8.32 -11.85
C VAL A 84 -2.29 9.31 -12.73
N ALA A 85 -2.42 9.21 -14.05
CA ALA A 85 -1.75 10.11 -14.98
C ALA A 85 -2.20 11.57 -14.80
N TYR A 86 -3.48 11.84 -14.57
CA TYR A 86 -3.97 13.19 -14.24
C TYR A 86 -3.46 13.67 -12.88
N ARG A 87 -3.35 12.80 -11.89
CA ARG A 87 -2.77 13.15 -10.57
C ARG A 87 -1.30 13.54 -10.66
N GLU A 88 -0.53 12.87 -11.53
CA GLU A 88 0.90 13.06 -11.68
C GLU A 88 1.28 14.04 -12.80
N GLY A 89 0.37 14.39 -13.71
CA GLY A 89 0.67 15.20 -14.89
C GLY A 89 1.47 14.46 -15.97
N LYS A 90 1.32 13.13 -16.07
CA LYS A 90 2.06 12.30 -17.03
C LYS A 90 1.27 12.11 -18.33
N GLY A 91 1.68 12.82 -19.38
CA GLY A 91 1.03 12.77 -20.70
C GLY A 91 -0.29 13.54 -20.81
N VAL A 92 -0.70 14.16 -19.72
CA VAL A 92 -1.84 15.07 -19.57
C VAL A 92 -1.48 16.17 -18.56
N GLU A 93 -2.12 17.32 -18.64
CA GLU A 93 -2.00 18.35 -17.61
C GLU A 93 -2.57 17.82 -16.27
N ARG A 94 -1.88 18.16 -15.17
CA ARG A 94 -2.31 17.75 -13.82
C ARG A 94 -3.67 18.34 -13.51
N ASN A 95 -4.63 17.48 -13.12
CA ASN A 95 -6.00 17.89 -12.82
C ASN A 95 -6.62 16.94 -11.78
N ALA A 96 -6.90 17.47 -10.59
CA ALA A 96 -7.40 16.69 -9.47
C ALA A 96 -8.83 16.16 -9.69
N ASP A 97 -9.71 16.96 -10.30
CA ASP A 97 -11.10 16.56 -10.60
C ASP A 97 -11.12 15.43 -11.62
N SER A 98 -10.29 15.53 -12.68
CA SER A 98 -10.15 14.47 -13.68
C SER A 98 -9.57 13.20 -13.04
N ALA A 99 -8.58 13.32 -12.15
CA ALA A 99 -8.02 12.18 -11.43
C ALA A 99 -9.10 11.47 -10.59
N PHE A 100 -9.86 12.24 -9.80
CA PHE A 100 -10.99 11.71 -9.03
C PHE A 100 -12.02 11.01 -9.92
N TYR A 101 -12.47 11.67 -10.99
CA TYR A 101 -13.44 11.11 -11.93
C TYR A 101 -13.03 9.74 -12.46
N TYR A 102 -11.79 9.61 -12.96
CA TYR A 102 -11.32 8.34 -13.52
C TYR A 102 -11.11 7.26 -12.46
N VAL A 103 -10.67 7.63 -11.26
CA VAL A 103 -10.58 6.70 -10.11
C VAL A 103 -11.97 6.22 -9.71
N GLU A 104 -12.96 7.11 -9.60
CA GLU A 104 -14.35 6.75 -9.29
C GLU A 104 -14.94 5.82 -10.34
N GLN A 105 -14.76 6.12 -11.64
CA GLN A 105 -15.20 5.25 -12.73
C GLN A 105 -14.57 3.85 -12.66
N SER A 106 -13.30 3.76 -12.26
CA SER A 106 -12.62 2.47 -12.08
C SER A 106 -13.10 1.73 -10.83
N ALA A 107 -13.32 2.43 -9.73
CA ALA A 107 -13.85 1.88 -8.48
C ALA A 107 -15.26 1.30 -8.65
N ASN A 108 -16.10 1.97 -9.46
CA ASN A 108 -17.44 1.50 -9.83
C ASN A 108 -17.41 0.21 -10.70
N LEU A 109 -16.28 -0.06 -11.36
CA LEU A 109 -15.98 -1.33 -12.05
C LEU A 109 -15.26 -2.33 -11.13
N GLU A 110 -15.36 -2.13 -9.81
CA GLU A 110 -14.86 -3.03 -8.77
C GLU A 110 -13.34 -3.26 -8.78
N TYR A 111 -12.57 -2.33 -9.36
CA TYR A 111 -11.11 -2.44 -9.31
C TYR A 111 -10.59 -2.11 -7.91
N PRO A 112 -9.90 -3.07 -7.21
CA PRO A 112 -9.61 -2.93 -5.79
C PRO A 112 -8.72 -1.72 -5.46
N LEU A 113 -7.68 -1.44 -6.27
CA LEU A 113 -6.81 -0.28 -6.06
C LEU A 113 -7.57 1.04 -6.27
N ALA A 114 -8.52 1.08 -7.21
CA ALA A 114 -9.34 2.27 -7.40
C ALA A 114 -10.32 2.48 -6.24
N GLN A 115 -10.90 1.42 -5.69
CA GLN A 115 -11.72 1.50 -4.48
C GLN A 115 -10.92 2.01 -3.29
N TYR A 116 -9.67 1.55 -3.14
CA TYR A 116 -8.75 2.03 -2.12
C TYR A 116 -8.42 3.53 -2.30
N ASP A 117 -8.04 3.95 -3.51
CA ASP A 117 -7.74 5.36 -3.79
C ASP A 117 -8.99 6.25 -3.62
N LEU A 118 -10.17 5.77 -4.02
CA LEU A 118 -11.43 6.48 -3.81
C LEU A 118 -11.75 6.64 -2.32
N ALA A 119 -11.45 5.62 -1.51
CA ALA A 119 -11.55 5.71 -0.05
C ALA A 119 -10.65 6.81 0.51
N LEU A 120 -9.41 6.92 0.01
CA LEU A 120 -8.48 8.00 0.41
C LEU A 120 -9.02 9.39 0.07
N TYR A 121 -9.69 9.59 -1.08
CA TYR A 121 -10.31 10.87 -1.42
C TYR A 121 -11.37 11.27 -0.39
N TYR A 122 -12.23 10.32 0.03
CA TYR A 122 -13.23 10.59 1.07
C TYR A 122 -12.62 10.73 2.48
N ASP A 123 -11.54 10.03 2.79
CA ASP A 123 -10.88 10.14 4.10
C ASP A 123 -10.12 11.48 4.25
N ASN A 124 -9.49 11.96 3.18
CA ASN A 124 -8.74 13.21 3.18
C ASN A 124 -9.62 14.45 3.00
N GLY A 125 -10.67 14.37 2.17
CA GLY A 125 -11.54 15.49 1.84
C GLY A 125 -10.88 16.53 0.93
N GLU A 126 -9.99 16.11 0.01
CA GLU A 126 -9.23 17.04 -0.84
C GLU A 126 -10.00 17.52 -2.09
N VAL A 127 -10.73 16.61 -2.75
CA VAL A 127 -11.51 16.88 -3.98
C VAL A 127 -13.01 16.82 -3.68
N VAL A 128 -13.37 15.95 -2.77
CA VAL A 128 -14.75 15.77 -2.30
C VAL A 128 -14.81 15.99 -0.79
N PRO A 129 -15.97 16.39 -0.24
CA PRO A 129 -16.12 16.50 1.21
C PRO A 129 -15.74 15.21 1.92
N LYS A 130 -15.06 15.34 3.07
CA LYS A 130 -14.69 14.22 3.91
C LYS A 130 -15.93 13.42 4.33
N ASP A 131 -15.85 12.09 4.11
CA ASP A 131 -16.90 11.15 4.49
C ASP A 131 -16.27 9.84 4.98
N ALA A 132 -16.08 9.76 6.29
CA ALA A 132 -15.42 8.60 6.91
C ALA A 132 -16.23 7.31 6.72
N SER A 133 -17.55 7.37 6.66
CA SER A 133 -18.39 6.18 6.46
C SER A 133 -18.27 5.63 5.04
N LYS A 134 -18.18 6.51 4.03
CA LYS A 134 -17.89 6.09 2.66
C LYS A 134 -16.48 5.55 2.52
N ALA A 135 -15.48 6.20 3.14
CA ALA A 135 -14.10 5.72 3.14
C ALA A 135 -14.01 4.31 3.73
N PHE A 136 -14.58 4.10 4.91
CA PHE A 136 -14.66 2.78 5.56
C PHE A 136 -15.28 1.71 4.65
N PHE A 137 -16.44 2.01 4.04
CA PHE A 137 -17.12 1.07 3.15
C PHE A 137 -16.27 0.70 1.93
N LEU A 138 -15.58 1.67 1.33
CA LEU A 138 -14.70 1.47 0.19
C LEU A 138 -13.43 0.70 0.58
N TYR A 139 -12.82 1.00 1.74
CA TYR A 139 -11.72 0.19 2.27
C TYR A 139 -12.14 -1.26 2.47
N LYS A 140 -13.36 -1.48 3.01
CA LYS A 140 -13.88 -2.83 3.20
C LYS A 140 -14.03 -3.58 1.88
N LYS A 141 -14.65 -2.98 0.85
CA LYS A 141 -14.76 -3.59 -0.48
C LYS A 141 -13.40 -3.92 -1.09
N SER A 142 -12.48 -2.98 -0.99
CA SER A 142 -11.12 -3.14 -1.53
C SER A 142 -10.34 -4.22 -0.79
N ALA A 143 -10.45 -4.30 0.55
CA ALA A 143 -9.83 -5.33 1.38
C ALA A 143 -10.40 -6.72 1.08
N ASP A 144 -11.73 -6.84 0.98
CA ASP A 144 -12.42 -8.08 0.63
C ASP A 144 -11.99 -8.60 -0.77
N SER A 145 -11.53 -7.68 -1.64
CA SER A 145 -10.96 -8.00 -2.97
C SER A 145 -9.44 -8.18 -2.95
N GLY A 146 -8.81 -8.28 -1.76
CA GLY A 146 -7.39 -8.60 -1.60
C GLY A 146 -6.43 -7.41 -1.61
N CYS A 147 -6.90 -6.17 -1.57
CA CYS A 147 -6.02 -5.00 -1.49
C CYS A 147 -5.39 -4.88 -0.10
N VAL A 148 -4.10 -5.14 0.00
CA VAL A 148 -3.34 -5.19 1.26
C VAL A 148 -3.33 -3.84 2.00
N TYR A 149 -3.23 -2.74 1.26
CA TYR A 149 -3.28 -1.38 1.83
C TYR A 149 -4.65 -1.07 2.43
N ALA A 150 -5.72 -1.56 1.79
CA ALA A 150 -7.07 -1.42 2.30
C ALA A 150 -7.29 -2.26 3.57
N MET A 151 -6.71 -3.46 3.65
CA MET A 151 -6.75 -4.28 4.87
C MET A 151 -6.15 -3.53 6.06
N TYR A 152 -4.98 -2.91 5.89
CA TYR A 152 -4.35 -2.12 6.95
C TYR A 152 -5.20 -0.90 7.36
N ASN A 153 -5.72 -0.13 6.40
CA ASN A 153 -6.55 1.04 6.71
C ASN A 153 -7.86 0.64 7.39
N LEU A 154 -8.49 -0.42 6.92
CA LEU A 154 -9.70 -0.97 7.53
C LEU A 154 -9.46 -1.44 8.97
N GLY A 155 -8.32 -2.11 9.22
CA GLY A 155 -7.88 -2.45 10.57
C GLY A 155 -7.72 -1.21 11.45
N SER A 156 -7.16 -0.15 10.92
CA SER A 156 -6.99 1.14 11.62
C SER A 156 -8.34 1.81 11.91
N ASP A 157 -9.27 1.74 10.96
CA ASP A 157 -10.60 2.31 11.12
C ASP A 157 -11.40 1.59 12.22
N TYR A 158 -11.34 0.25 12.26
CA TYR A 158 -11.93 -0.52 13.36
C TYR A 158 -11.24 -0.23 14.70
N TYR A 159 -9.91 -0.07 14.71
CA TYR A 159 -9.15 0.21 15.94
C TYR A 159 -9.50 1.58 16.54
N LEU A 160 -9.72 2.58 15.69
CA LEU A 160 -10.01 3.95 16.10
C LEU A 160 -11.50 4.28 16.16
N GLY A 161 -12.36 3.49 15.52
CA GLY A 161 -13.78 3.77 15.36
C GLY A 161 -14.03 4.89 14.33
N ILE A 162 -13.31 4.89 13.20
CA ILE A 162 -13.45 5.89 12.14
C ILE A 162 -14.39 5.34 11.07
N GLY A 163 -15.49 6.06 10.80
CA GLY A 163 -16.53 5.63 9.85
C GLY A 163 -17.34 4.40 10.30
N THR A 164 -17.01 3.82 11.43
CA THR A 164 -17.66 2.67 12.06
C THR A 164 -17.52 2.73 13.58
N SER A 165 -18.22 1.87 14.31
CA SER A 165 -17.95 1.67 15.73
C SER A 165 -16.59 1.01 15.96
N LYS A 166 -15.92 1.36 17.07
CA LYS A 166 -14.65 0.75 17.45
C LYS A 166 -14.83 -0.76 17.69
N ASP A 167 -14.02 -1.57 16.99
CA ASP A 167 -13.98 -3.03 17.13
C ASP A 167 -12.54 -3.53 17.06
N VAL A 168 -11.94 -3.76 18.23
CA VAL A 168 -10.52 -4.13 18.32
C VAL A 168 -10.27 -5.57 17.86
N ALA A 169 -11.27 -6.45 17.93
CA ALA A 169 -11.16 -7.82 17.43
C ALA A 169 -11.09 -7.84 15.90
N SER A 170 -11.98 -7.10 15.23
CA SER A 170 -11.91 -6.89 13.79
C SER A 170 -10.62 -6.19 13.37
N ALA A 171 -10.16 -5.18 14.13
CA ALA A 171 -8.89 -4.51 13.87
C ALA A 171 -7.71 -5.50 13.85
N ARG A 172 -7.60 -6.36 14.90
CA ARG A 172 -6.56 -7.41 14.98
C ARG A 172 -6.61 -8.35 13.79
N LYS A 173 -7.82 -8.79 13.39
CA LYS A 173 -8.01 -9.65 12.22
C LYS A 173 -7.45 -9.00 10.94
N TYR A 174 -7.83 -7.77 10.63
CA TYR A 174 -7.39 -7.10 9.41
C TYR A 174 -5.90 -6.69 9.43
N PHE A 175 -5.33 -6.35 10.60
CA PHE A 175 -3.89 -6.19 10.73
C PHE A 175 -3.14 -7.50 10.47
N HIS A 176 -3.67 -8.64 10.94
CA HIS A 176 -3.10 -9.95 10.66
C HIS A 176 -3.15 -10.29 9.17
N GLU A 177 -4.29 -10.07 8.51
CA GLU A 177 -4.43 -10.27 7.07
C GLU A 177 -3.45 -9.38 6.29
N ALA A 178 -3.33 -8.10 6.63
CA ALA A 178 -2.35 -7.21 6.04
C ALA A 178 -0.91 -7.69 6.26
N ALA A 179 -0.60 -8.16 7.46
CA ALA A 179 0.71 -8.70 7.83
C ALA A 179 1.09 -9.93 7.01
N LEU A 180 0.18 -10.90 6.89
CA LEU A 180 0.39 -12.12 6.07
C LEU A 180 0.61 -11.80 4.59
N ASN A 181 0.01 -10.72 4.10
CA ASN A 181 0.19 -10.21 2.73
C ASN A 181 1.37 -9.23 2.59
N GLY A 182 2.21 -9.13 3.60
CA GLY A 182 3.50 -8.44 3.50
C GLY A 182 3.49 -6.95 3.81
N HIS A 183 2.41 -6.38 4.37
CA HIS A 183 2.33 -4.96 4.75
C HIS A 183 3.18 -4.68 6.01
N PRO A 184 4.22 -3.84 5.95
CA PRO A 184 5.14 -3.65 7.09
C PRO A 184 4.43 -3.09 8.33
N GLU A 185 3.63 -2.02 8.16
CA GLU A 185 2.90 -1.41 9.27
C GLU A 185 1.79 -2.35 9.78
N GLY A 186 1.23 -3.21 8.92
CA GLY A 186 0.29 -4.27 9.31
C GLY A 186 0.96 -5.31 10.20
N MET A 187 2.20 -5.73 9.86
CA MET A 187 3.01 -6.63 10.68
C MET A 187 3.27 -6.02 12.06
N TYR A 188 3.70 -4.75 12.11
CA TYR A 188 3.93 -4.06 13.37
C TYR A 188 2.65 -3.95 14.22
N MET A 189 1.53 -3.54 13.60
CA MET A 189 0.26 -3.38 14.33
C MET A 189 -0.28 -4.73 14.83
N TYR A 190 -0.15 -5.80 14.04
CA TYR A 190 -0.51 -7.14 14.51
C TYR A 190 0.39 -7.61 15.66
N GLY A 191 1.72 -7.43 15.53
CA GLY A 191 2.67 -7.72 16.61
C GLY A 191 2.32 -6.96 17.90
N LYS A 192 1.93 -5.69 17.79
CA LYS A 192 1.46 -4.87 18.90
C LYS A 192 0.14 -5.39 19.50
N CYS A 193 -0.79 -5.85 18.68
CA CYS A 193 -2.01 -6.51 19.16
C CYS A 193 -1.69 -7.77 19.96
N CYS A 194 -0.77 -8.60 19.48
CA CYS A 194 -0.32 -9.80 20.19
C CYS A 194 0.43 -9.48 21.50
N LEU A 195 1.25 -8.43 21.51
CA LEU A 195 1.98 -7.97 22.68
C LEU A 195 1.06 -7.53 23.82
N LEU A 196 0.02 -6.76 23.48
CA LEU A 196 -0.85 -6.08 24.44
C LEU A 196 -2.20 -6.81 24.67
N GLY A 197 -2.45 -7.93 24.00
CA GLY A 197 -3.73 -8.64 24.07
C GLY A 197 -4.90 -7.83 23.48
N LEU A 198 -4.64 -6.98 22.50
CA LEU A 198 -5.66 -6.17 21.87
C LEU A 198 -6.49 -7.03 20.91
N GLY A 199 -7.79 -7.13 21.18
CA GLY A 199 -8.72 -7.91 20.36
C GLY A 199 -8.56 -9.44 20.47
N GLY A 200 -7.88 -9.93 21.51
CA GLY A 200 -7.67 -11.34 21.80
C GLY A 200 -6.56 -11.54 22.84
N ASP A 201 -6.12 -12.77 23.04
CA ASP A 201 -5.09 -13.08 24.03
C ASP A 201 -3.71 -12.55 23.65
N THR A 202 -2.88 -12.31 24.69
CA THR A 202 -1.46 -11.99 24.52
C THR A 202 -0.71 -13.22 23.97
N ASN A 203 0.15 -12.96 22.97
CA ASN A 203 1.06 -13.95 22.41
C ASN A 203 2.43 -13.31 22.12
N TYR A 204 3.35 -13.44 23.07
CA TYR A 204 4.68 -12.82 22.94
C TYR A 204 5.53 -13.39 21.81
N GLN A 205 5.33 -14.67 21.44
CA GLN A 205 6.06 -15.30 20.35
C GLN A 205 5.64 -14.67 18.99
N GLU A 206 4.34 -14.55 18.75
CA GLU A 206 3.82 -13.87 17.57
C GLU A 206 4.19 -12.38 17.59
N ALA A 207 4.09 -11.71 18.75
CA ALA A 207 4.50 -10.33 18.89
C ALA A 207 5.94 -10.11 18.45
N PHE A 208 6.87 -10.95 18.89
CA PHE A 208 8.27 -10.90 18.49
C PHE A 208 8.43 -11.16 16.99
N SER A 209 7.88 -12.27 16.49
CA SER A 209 8.04 -12.69 15.09
C SER A 209 7.54 -11.62 14.11
N PHE A 210 6.34 -11.10 14.30
CA PHE A 210 5.77 -10.09 13.40
C PHE A 210 6.45 -8.71 13.54
N THR A 211 6.89 -8.35 14.75
CA THR A 211 7.68 -7.12 14.94
C THR A 211 9.04 -7.24 14.24
N GLU A 212 9.70 -8.40 14.30
CA GLU A 212 10.96 -8.66 13.60
C GLU A 212 10.77 -8.60 12.07
N MET A 213 9.69 -9.21 11.55
CA MET A 213 9.37 -9.11 10.12
C MET A 213 9.17 -7.67 9.66
N ALA A 214 8.48 -6.85 10.45
CA ALA A 214 8.27 -5.43 10.16
C ALA A 214 9.59 -4.63 10.19
N ALA A 215 10.42 -4.86 11.20
CA ALA A 215 11.73 -4.21 11.35
C ALA A 215 12.67 -4.55 10.19
N ASN A 216 12.68 -5.81 9.72
CA ASN A 216 13.45 -6.24 8.56
C ASN A 216 12.98 -5.58 7.25
N LYS A 217 11.76 -5.03 7.22
CA LYS A 217 11.24 -4.19 6.13
C LYS A 217 11.47 -2.70 6.34
N GLY A 218 12.16 -2.31 7.41
CA GLY A 218 12.53 -0.93 7.72
C GLY A 218 11.46 -0.12 8.46
N ASP A 219 10.44 -0.77 9.05
CA ASP A 219 9.48 -0.04 9.89
C ASP A 219 10.14 0.49 11.16
N ILE A 220 10.10 1.81 11.35
CA ILE A 220 10.78 2.49 12.47
C ILE A 220 10.16 2.12 13.81
N ASN A 221 8.84 1.97 13.87
CA ASN A 221 8.15 1.62 15.10
C ASN A 221 8.44 0.16 15.49
N ALA A 222 8.62 -0.70 14.49
CA ALA A 222 9.01 -2.08 14.73
C ALA A 222 10.46 -2.19 15.24
N LEU A 223 11.37 -1.36 14.76
CA LEU A 223 12.74 -1.30 15.33
C LEU A 223 12.71 -0.89 16.82
N ASP A 224 11.93 0.11 17.18
CA ASP A 224 11.71 0.50 18.59
C ASP A 224 11.07 -0.65 19.38
N GLY A 225 10.04 -1.29 18.78
CA GLY A 225 9.36 -2.46 19.34
C GLY A 225 10.30 -3.63 19.63
N LEU A 226 11.22 -3.95 18.69
CA LEU A 226 12.24 -5.00 18.91
C LEU A 226 13.18 -4.65 20.05
N GLY A 227 13.62 -3.40 20.12
CA GLY A 227 14.40 -2.92 21.26
C GLY A 227 13.70 -3.22 22.59
N TYR A 228 12.41 -2.91 22.66
CA TYR A 228 11.59 -3.18 23.85
C TYR A 228 11.43 -4.69 24.13
N LEU A 229 11.17 -5.50 23.11
CA LEU A 229 10.99 -6.95 23.25
C LEU A 229 12.29 -7.63 23.76
N TYR A 230 13.45 -7.28 23.24
CA TYR A 230 14.75 -7.76 23.73
C TYR A 230 15.08 -7.25 25.14
N GLU A 231 14.79 -5.98 25.45
CA GLU A 231 15.00 -5.42 26.80
C GLU A 231 14.22 -6.21 27.87
N ARG A 232 12.99 -6.61 27.54
CA ARG A 232 12.09 -7.31 28.47
C ARG A 232 12.15 -8.83 28.38
N GLY A 233 12.71 -9.40 27.30
CA GLY A 233 12.70 -10.83 27.06
C GLY A 233 11.31 -11.36 26.72
N LEU A 234 10.51 -10.59 25.95
CA LEU A 234 9.14 -10.97 25.58
C LEU A 234 9.16 -11.65 24.20
N GLY A 235 8.80 -12.94 24.17
CA GLY A 235 8.85 -13.76 22.97
C GLY A 235 10.27 -14.15 22.51
N CYS A 236 11.30 -13.70 23.22
CA CYS A 236 12.70 -13.99 22.96
C CYS A 236 13.51 -14.03 24.27
N LYS A 237 14.76 -14.51 24.20
CA LYS A 237 15.69 -14.35 25.33
C LYS A 237 16.02 -12.88 25.54
N LYS A 238 15.97 -12.41 26.79
CA LYS A 238 16.39 -11.05 27.14
C LYS A 238 17.83 -10.80 26.68
N ASP A 239 18.05 -9.68 25.99
CA ASP A 239 19.36 -9.31 25.44
C ASP A 239 19.45 -7.77 25.34
N ILE A 240 20.17 -7.19 26.28
CA ILE A 240 20.32 -5.73 26.40
C ILE A 240 21.16 -5.16 25.25
N ASP A 241 22.16 -5.91 24.76
CA ASP A 241 23.01 -5.44 23.67
C ASP A 241 22.21 -5.34 22.36
N LYS A 242 21.37 -6.34 22.09
CA LYS A 242 20.41 -6.28 20.98
C LYS A 242 19.37 -5.19 21.16
N ALA A 243 18.85 -4.99 22.38
CA ALA A 243 17.93 -3.88 22.66
C ALA A 243 18.55 -2.54 22.30
N ILE A 244 19.78 -2.29 22.76
CA ILE A 244 20.54 -1.06 22.44
C ILE A 244 20.76 -0.94 20.93
N TYR A 245 21.12 -2.00 20.25
CA TYR A 245 21.31 -2.02 18.79
C TYR A 245 20.05 -1.57 18.05
N TYR A 246 18.89 -2.17 18.33
CA TYR A 246 17.64 -1.83 17.66
C TYR A 246 17.13 -0.42 18.02
N TYR A 247 17.25 -0.01 19.29
CA TYR A 247 16.95 1.35 19.69
C TYR A 247 17.86 2.36 18.98
N GLN A 248 19.15 2.05 18.79
CA GLN A 248 20.08 2.94 18.07
C GLN A 248 19.68 3.07 16.59
N MET A 249 19.27 1.97 15.94
CA MET A 249 18.76 2.02 14.58
C MET A 249 17.52 2.92 14.47
N ALA A 250 16.53 2.73 15.33
CA ALA A 250 15.33 3.55 15.35
C ALA A 250 15.62 5.02 15.69
N ALA A 251 16.54 5.28 16.65
CA ALA A 251 16.95 6.63 17.03
C ALA A 251 17.65 7.37 15.87
N ASN A 252 18.49 6.68 15.09
CA ASN A 252 19.14 7.23 13.90
C ASN A 252 18.14 7.63 12.81
N MET A 253 16.96 6.99 12.79
CA MET A 253 15.83 7.32 11.93
C MET A 253 14.85 8.33 12.55
N GLY A 254 15.20 8.90 13.72
CA GLY A 254 14.45 9.97 14.39
C GLY A 254 13.39 9.50 15.38
N CYS A 255 13.37 8.21 15.80
CA CYS A 255 12.44 7.72 16.81
C CYS A 255 12.77 8.31 18.21
N LYS A 256 11.93 9.21 18.68
CA LYS A 256 12.11 9.86 19.99
C LYS A 256 12.05 8.87 21.16
N ALA A 257 11.15 7.88 21.10
CA ALA A 257 11.00 6.86 22.13
C ALA A 257 12.31 6.08 22.32
N SER A 258 12.94 5.67 21.22
CA SER A 258 14.22 4.95 21.24
C SER A 258 15.36 5.82 21.80
N ILE A 259 15.40 7.13 21.47
CA ILE A 259 16.38 8.07 22.04
C ILE A 259 16.25 8.10 23.57
N ASP A 260 15.03 8.15 24.08
CA ASP A 260 14.78 8.19 25.52
C ASP A 260 15.05 6.85 26.21
N ALA A 261 14.76 5.73 25.54
CA ALA A 261 15.14 4.39 26.02
C ALA A 261 16.66 4.24 26.17
N LEU A 262 17.43 4.66 25.15
CA LEU A 262 18.90 4.63 25.20
C LEU A 262 19.49 5.45 26.35
N LYS A 263 18.93 6.63 26.65
CA LYS A 263 19.37 7.46 27.81
C LYS A 263 19.15 6.74 29.14
N LYS A 264 18.09 5.91 29.26
CA LYS A 264 17.78 5.14 30.48
C LYS A 264 18.70 3.93 30.63
N LEU A 265 19.03 3.24 29.53
CA LEU A 265 19.90 2.05 29.56
C LEU A 265 21.38 2.37 29.79
N ARG A 266 21.81 3.64 29.61
CA ARG A 266 23.18 4.11 29.84
C ARG A 266 23.42 4.62 31.25
N LYS A 267 22.38 4.72 32.09
CA LYS A 267 22.45 5.07 33.52
C LYS A 267 22.53 3.82 34.38
#